data_9e587b9b536b0723f3e2767b41f547c4
#
_entry.id   9e587b9b536b0723f3e2767b41f547c4
#
_cell.length_a   1.000
_cell.length_b   1.000
_cell.length_c   1.000
_cell.angle_alpha   90.00
_cell.angle_beta   90.00
_cell.angle_gamma   90.00
#
_symmetry.space_group_name_H-M   'P 1'
#
loop_
_entity.id
_entity.type
_entity.pdbx_description
1 polymer ?
#
loop_
_entity_poly.entity_id
_entity_poly.type
_entity_poly.pdbx_seq_one_letter_code
_entity_poly.pdbx_strand_id
1 'polypeptide(L)'
;PKQDFAKYEIIHFHQSNHMYLERENLKNFKGIVLYQSHSPLPYGQEQCTDIPSIYDFCIPKMREKYEEIDRYCLERADYIIFPCEEAEESYYNNWYYFTQYKKKHPENFRYVLTGIPACKAEKTRTEVLKEYGVPENGFVISYVGRHNTVKGYDLLKEIASDFFNREEEAWVISAGLESPFKRLEHLRWKEIGFTNDPHSLISASDVFVLPNRVTYFDIVMLEILALGKIVVASKTGGNRYFDKMGVEGVLLYDTKEEAIKQLSRVKNMTIEERNVLGAKNKDFFDKYLSSRVMYDNYIELIRSFQDRNKHSI
;
A
#
# COMPACT_ATOMS: atom_id res chain seq x y z
N PRO A 1 -19.06 -19.56 18.19
CA PRO A 1 -18.36 -20.58 18.98
C PRO A 1 -17.05 -19.99 19.48
N LYS A 2 -16.79 -20.09 20.80
CA LYS A 2 -15.49 -19.71 21.36
C LYS A 2 -14.42 -20.62 20.73
N GLN A 3 -13.39 -20.03 20.16
CA GLN A 3 -12.26 -20.80 19.67
C GLN A 3 -11.41 -21.27 20.84
N ASP A 4 -11.04 -22.55 20.80
CA ASP A 4 -10.14 -23.16 21.79
C ASP A 4 -8.69 -22.96 21.34
N PHE A 5 -8.02 -21.94 21.86
CA PHE A 5 -6.64 -21.61 21.52
C PHE A 5 -5.63 -22.65 22.00
N ALA A 6 -5.97 -23.47 22.98
CA ALA A 6 -5.07 -24.49 23.50
C ALA A 6 -4.64 -25.56 22.46
N LYS A 7 -5.34 -25.63 21.34
CA LYS A 7 -5.04 -26.55 20.24
C LYS A 7 -3.94 -26.07 19.31
N TYR A 8 -3.50 -24.81 19.45
CA TYR A 8 -2.55 -24.19 18.52
C TYR A 8 -1.24 -23.86 19.25
N GLU A 9 -0.15 -24.01 18.53
CA GLU A 9 1.18 -23.57 18.98
C GLU A 9 1.42 -22.09 18.66
N ILE A 10 0.85 -21.61 17.54
CA ILE A 10 1.00 -20.25 17.05
C ILE A 10 -0.37 -19.71 16.65
N ILE A 11 -0.66 -18.48 17.03
CA ILE A 11 -1.84 -17.73 16.60
C ILE A 11 -1.38 -16.43 15.94
N HIS A 12 -1.92 -16.13 14.76
CA HIS A 12 -1.60 -14.92 14.01
C HIS A 12 -2.84 -14.04 13.86
N PHE A 13 -2.77 -12.83 14.41
CA PHE A 13 -3.81 -11.82 14.28
C PHE A 13 -3.42 -10.81 13.19
N HIS A 14 -4.38 -10.52 12.30
CA HIS A 14 -4.22 -9.58 11.20
C HIS A 14 -4.93 -8.23 11.44
N GLN A 15 -5.60 -8.07 12.59
CA GLN A 15 -6.29 -6.84 12.95
C GLN A 15 -6.24 -6.61 14.46
N SER A 16 -6.01 -5.35 14.88
CA SER A 16 -5.92 -4.95 16.28
C SER A 16 -7.19 -5.28 17.07
N ASN A 17 -8.36 -4.92 16.52
CA ASN A 17 -9.63 -5.14 17.19
C ASN A 17 -9.94 -6.62 17.43
N HIS A 18 -9.61 -7.49 16.47
CA HIS A 18 -9.82 -8.93 16.64
C HIS A 18 -8.92 -9.50 17.73
N MET A 19 -7.65 -9.10 17.79
CA MET A 19 -6.74 -9.52 18.84
C MET A 19 -7.21 -9.02 20.22
N TYR A 20 -7.66 -7.78 20.32
CA TYR A 20 -8.16 -7.20 21.56
C TYR A 20 -9.46 -7.86 22.06
N LEU A 21 -10.36 -8.24 21.15
CA LEU A 21 -11.57 -9.00 21.51
C LEU A 21 -11.25 -10.35 22.14
N GLU A 22 -10.16 -10.98 21.73
CA GLU A 22 -9.71 -12.28 22.25
C GLU A 22 -8.78 -12.17 23.49
N ARG A 23 -8.58 -10.97 24.05
CA ARG A 23 -7.63 -10.71 25.14
C ARG A 23 -7.80 -11.62 26.37
N GLU A 24 -9.03 -11.98 26.70
CA GLU A 24 -9.30 -12.88 27.84
C GLU A 24 -8.82 -14.31 27.56
N ASN A 25 -9.01 -14.80 26.33
CA ASN A 25 -8.52 -16.11 25.91
C ASN A 25 -6.99 -16.13 25.80
N LEU A 26 -6.38 -15.00 25.42
CA LEU A 26 -4.93 -14.85 25.30
C LEU A 26 -4.18 -14.78 26.63
N LYS A 27 -4.86 -14.49 27.78
CA LYS A 27 -4.23 -14.46 29.11
C LYS A 27 -3.56 -15.80 29.47
N ASN A 28 -4.19 -16.89 29.12
CA ASN A 28 -3.73 -18.25 29.48
C ASN A 28 -3.07 -18.99 28.31
N PHE A 29 -3.01 -18.39 27.15
CA PHE A 29 -2.39 -18.98 25.98
C PHE A 29 -0.85 -19.02 26.14
N LYS A 30 -0.26 -20.21 25.99
CA LYS A 30 1.18 -20.47 26.18
C LYS A 30 1.96 -20.55 24.89
N GLY A 31 1.26 -20.57 23.74
CA GLY A 31 1.90 -20.55 22.43
C GLY A 31 2.34 -19.15 22.01
N ILE A 32 2.80 -19.04 20.81
CA ILE A 32 3.33 -17.79 20.20
C ILE A 32 2.17 -16.99 19.62
N VAL A 33 2.12 -15.71 19.93
CA VAL A 33 1.15 -14.75 19.39
C VAL A 33 1.87 -13.84 18.39
N LEU A 34 1.43 -13.88 17.14
CA LEU A 34 1.87 -12.99 16.08
C LEU A 34 0.81 -11.91 15.84
N TYR A 35 1.26 -10.69 15.63
CA TYR A 35 0.41 -9.58 15.25
C TYR A 35 0.93 -8.92 13.98
N GLN A 36 0.05 -8.70 13.00
CA GLN A 36 0.33 -7.97 11.77
C GLN A 36 -0.80 -6.99 11.49
N SER A 37 -0.49 -5.70 11.48
CA SER A 37 -1.41 -4.71 10.93
C SER A 37 -1.29 -4.67 9.41
N HIS A 38 -2.40 -4.42 8.74
CA HIS A 38 -2.44 -4.17 7.29
C HIS A 38 -2.84 -2.73 6.97
N SER A 39 -2.94 -1.89 8.01
CA SER A 39 -3.27 -0.48 7.87
C SER A 39 -2.01 0.39 7.78
N PRO A 40 -2.05 1.45 6.95
CA PRO A 40 -0.99 2.47 6.94
C PRO A 40 -0.96 3.31 8.22
N LEU A 41 -1.98 3.23 9.06
CA LEU A 41 -2.09 3.98 10.32
C LEU A 41 -2.33 3.01 11.49
N PRO A 42 -1.91 3.37 12.72
CA PRO A 42 -2.39 2.70 13.93
C PRO A 42 -3.92 2.67 13.96
N TYR A 43 -4.51 1.61 14.50
CA TYR A 43 -5.96 1.41 14.51
C TYR A 43 -6.70 2.60 15.12
N GLY A 44 -6.19 3.14 16.23
CA GLY A 44 -6.76 4.29 16.90
C GLY A 44 -6.81 5.55 16.02
N GLN A 45 -5.85 5.73 15.13
CA GLN A 45 -5.86 6.84 14.19
C GLN A 45 -6.74 6.57 12.99
N GLU A 46 -6.68 5.36 12.43
CA GLU A 46 -7.50 4.98 11.29
C GLU A 46 -8.99 5.12 11.61
N GLN A 47 -9.43 4.69 12.80
CA GLN A 47 -10.81 4.83 13.25
C GLN A 47 -11.25 6.28 13.50
N CYS A 48 -10.30 7.21 13.66
CA CYS A 48 -10.57 8.63 13.82
C CYS A 48 -10.34 9.44 12.53
N THR A 49 -10.04 8.79 11.41
CA THR A 49 -9.90 9.43 10.10
C THR A 49 -11.26 9.55 9.43
N ASP A 50 -11.47 10.65 8.72
CA ASP A 50 -12.70 10.93 7.95
C ASP A 50 -14.00 11.01 8.80
N ILE A 51 -13.88 11.27 10.11
CA ILE A 51 -15.03 11.54 10.98
C ILE A 51 -15.57 12.94 10.63
N PRO A 52 -16.90 13.11 10.44
CA PRO A 52 -17.47 14.43 10.22
C PRO A 52 -17.14 15.40 11.35
N SER A 53 -16.82 16.67 11.02
CA SER A 53 -16.36 17.71 11.96
C SER A 53 -17.30 17.97 13.14
N ILE A 54 -18.59 17.69 12.96
CA ILE A 54 -19.58 17.79 14.05
C ILE A 54 -19.25 16.87 15.26
N TYR A 55 -18.39 15.88 15.07
CA TYR A 55 -17.94 14.96 16.12
C TYR A 55 -16.52 15.24 16.61
N ASP A 56 -15.87 16.33 16.19
CA ASP A 56 -14.49 16.65 16.57
C ASP A 56 -14.25 16.64 18.07
N PHE A 57 -15.27 17.02 18.88
CA PHE A 57 -15.20 16.99 20.33
C PHE A 57 -15.05 15.59 20.93
N CYS A 58 -15.47 14.54 20.22
CA CYS A 58 -15.37 13.14 20.66
C CYS A 58 -14.02 12.50 20.27
N ILE A 59 -13.35 13.02 19.24
CA ILE A 59 -12.16 12.41 18.65
C ILE A 59 -11.06 12.12 19.67
N PRO A 60 -10.69 13.04 20.60
CA PRO A 60 -9.64 12.77 21.59
C PRO A 60 -9.91 11.55 22.45
N LYS A 61 -11.14 11.41 22.98
CA LYS A 61 -11.52 10.26 23.81
C LYS A 61 -11.63 8.96 23.01
N MET A 62 -12.11 9.03 21.79
CA MET A 62 -12.17 7.88 20.88
C MET A 62 -10.76 7.40 20.55
N ARG A 63 -9.85 8.33 20.22
CA ARG A 63 -8.45 8.03 19.92
C ARG A 63 -7.76 7.37 21.12
N GLU A 64 -7.91 7.91 22.31
CA GLU A 64 -7.35 7.33 23.53
C GLU A 64 -7.82 5.89 23.76
N LYS A 65 -9.13 5.65 23.62
CA LYS A 65 -9.71 4.29 23.77
C LYS A 65 -9.21 3.32 22.70
N TYR A 66 -9.09 3.75 21.45
CA TYR A 66 -8.60 2.89 20.39
C TYR A 66 -7.08 2.69 20.47
N GLU A 67 -6.33 3.68 20.97
CA GLU A 67 -4.89 3.54 21.24
C GLU A 67 -4.63 2.46 22.30
N GLU A 68 -5.52 2.27 23.27
CA GLU A 68 -5.44 1.17 24.22
C GLU A 68 -5.46 -0.19 23.52
N ILE A 69 -6.25 -0.33 22.45
CA ILE A 69 -6.30 -1.54 21.62
C ILE A 69 -4.96 -1.78 20.92
N ASP A 70 -4.41 -0.75 20.28
CA ASP A 70 -3.11 -0.86 19.59
C ASP A 70 -1.98 -1.19 20.59
N ARG A 71 -1.98 -0.52 21.75
CA ARG A 71 -1.00 -0.76 22.81
C ARG A 71 -1.06 -2.21 23.32
N TYR A 72 -2.26 -2.71 23.59
CA TYR A 72 -2.45 -4.11 23.96
C TYR A 72 -1.87 -5.07 22.93
N CYS A 73 -2.09 -4.80 21.63
CA CYS A 73 -1.59 -5.65 20.57
C CYS A 73 -0.05 -5.68 20.52
N LEU A 74 0.61 -4.53 20.69
CA LEU A 74 2.06 -4.48 20.76
C LEU A 74 2.63 -5.22 21.97
N GLU A 75 2.03 -5.01 23.15
CA GLU A 75 2.50 -5.58 24.43
C GLU A 75 2.25 -7.08 24.53
N ARG A 76 1.15 -7.58 23.96
CA ARG A 76 0.77 -8.99 24.05
C ARG A 76 1.38 -9.87 22.97
N ALA A 77 1.69 -9.31 21.80
CA ALA A 77 2.31 -10.07 20.75
C ALA A 77 3.75 -10.45 21.09
N ASP A 78 4.12 -11.71 20.87
CA ASP A 78 5.51 -12.13 20.95
C ASP A 78 6.31 -11.61 19.76
N TYR A 79 5.66 -11.52 18.58
CA TYR A 79 6.26 -10.91 17.39
C TYR A 79 5.25 -10.06 16.64
N ILE A 80 5.75 -8.92 16.14
CA ILE A 80 5.02 -7.95 15.35
C ILE A 80 5.59 -7.97 13.93
N ILE A 81 4.71 -8.17 12.95
CA ILE A 81 5.12 -8.36 11.55
C ILE A 81 4.74 -7.13 10.74
N PHE A 82 5.71 -6.59 10.01
CA PHE A 82 5.53 -5.57 8.97
C PHE A 82 6.03 -6.10 7.62
N PRO A 83 5.60 -5.54 6.48
CA PRO A 83 6.14 -5.93 5.18
C PRO A 83 7.60 -5.54 5.01
N CYS A 84 7.99 -4.37 5.48
CA CYS A 84 9.34 -3.84 5.49
C CYS A 84 9.48 -2.76 6.58
N GLU A 85 10.69 -2.34 6.87
CA GLU A 85 10.96 -1.32 7.87
C GLU A 85 10.36 0.05 7.50
N GLU A 86 10.40 0.39 6.21
CA GLU A 86 9.87 1.65 5.68
C GLU A 86 8.34 1.77 5.88
N ALA A 87 7.62 0.64 5.93
CA ALA A 87 6.17 0.63 6.18
C ALA A 87 5.79 1.10 7.59
N GLU A 88 6.73 1.17 8.52
CA GLU A 88 6.52 1.66 9.87
C GLU A 88 6.49 3.20 9.97
N GLU A 89 6.84 3.91 8.91
CA GLU A 89 6.99 5.38 8.92
C GLU A 89 5.79 6.10 9.53
N SER A 90 4.59 5.71 9.15
CA SER A 90 3.38 6.34 9.65
C SER A 90 3.12 6.06 11.13
N TYR A 91 3.57 4.92 11.62
CA TYR A 91 3.50 4.58 13.05
C TYR A 91 4.47 5.46 13.86
N TYR A 92 5.70 5.65 13.38
CA TYR A 92 6.66 6.57 14.02
C TYR A 92 6.17 8.01 14.04
N ASN A 93 5.61 8.47 12.92
CA ASN A 93 5.20 9.87 12.78
C ASN A 93 3.97 10.22 13.61
N ASN A 94 3.15 9.22 13.92
CA ASN A 94 1.83 9.47 14.48
C ASN A 94 1.63 8.89 15.88
N TRP A 95 2.52 8.02 16.34
CA TRP A 95 2.31 7.31 17.60
C TRP A 95 3.60 7.18 18.41
N TYR A 96 3.79 8.11 19.33
CA TYR A 96 4.98 8.16 20.17
C TYR A 96 5.23 6.86 20.94
N TYR A 97 4.17 6.20 21.44
CA TYR A 97 4.29 4.93 22.15
C TYR A 97 4.93 3.83 21.29
N PHE A 98 4.57 3.74 20.01
CA PHE A 98 5.19 2.79 19.08
C PHE A 98 6.72 2.98 19.00
N THR A 99 7.15 4.23 18.87
CA THR A 99 8.59 4.56 18.82
C THR A 99 9.32 4.10 20.08
N GLN A 100 8.74 4.34 21.27
CA GLN A 100 9.33 3.92 22.53
C GLN A 100 9.34 2.40 22.69
N TYR A 101 8.23 1.75 22.31
CA TYR A 101 8.10 0.30 22.38
C TYR A 101 9.12 -0.40 21.49
N LYS A 102 9.23 0.01 20.22
CA LYS A 102 10.19 -0.60 19.28
C LYS A 102 11.63 -0.39 19.71
N LYS A 103 11.96 0.80 20.21
CA LYS A 103 13.32 1.07 20.75
C LYS A 103 13.69 0.14 21.91
N LYS A 104 12.73 -0.22 22.74
CA LYS A 104 12.90 -1.10 23.89
C LYS A 104 12.87 -2.59 23.53
N HIS A 105 12.13 -2.97 22.49
CA HIS A 105 11.87 -4.34 22.08
C HIS A 105 12.10 -4.54 20.57
N PRO A 106 13.27 -4.18 20.01
CA PRO A 106 13.53 -4.32 18.57
C PRO A 106 13.51 -5.79 18.12
N GLU A 107 13.82 -6.72 19.02
CA GLU A 107 13.81 -8.16 18.78
C GLU A 107 12.43 -8.75 18.54
N ASN A 108 11.35 -8.03 18.84
CA ASN A 108 9.98 -8.49 18.59
C ASN A 108 9.51 -8.21 17.16
N PHE A 109 10.23 -7.39 16.41
CA PHE A 109 9.83 -7.00 15.04
C PHE A 109 10.38 -7.97 14.00
N ARG A 110 9.52 -8.31 13.03
CA ARG A 110 9.83 -9.19 11.90
C ARG A 110 9.31 -8.59 10.62
N TYR A 111 9.95 -8.94 9.51
CA TYR A 111 9.59 -8.41 8.21
C TYR A 111 9.33 -9.54 7.21
N VAL A 112 8.15 -9.52 6.61
CA VAL A 112 7.77 -10.43 5.53
C VAL A 112 7.06 -9.61 4.46
N LEU A 113 7.69 -9.46 3.30
CA LEU A 113 7.13 -8.72 2.19
C LEU A 113 5.75 -9.27 1.82
N THR A 114 4.80 -8.39 1.61
CA THR A 114 3.50 -8.75 1.06
C THR A 114 3.70 -9.22 -0.38
N GLY A 115 3.06 -10.32 -0.74
CA GLY A 115 3.04 -10.85 -2.09
C GLY A 115 1.61 -11.03 -2.59
N ILE A 116 1.44 -10.95 -3.90
CA ILE A 116 0.16 -11.14 -4.57
C ILE A 116 0.24 -12.21 -5.66
N PRO A 117 -0.90 -12.78 -6.10
CA PRO A 117 -0.94 -13.61 -7.30
C PRO A 117 -0.50 -12.83 -8.54
N ALA A 118 -0.12 -13.54 -9.60
CA ALA A 118 0.17 -12.94 -10.88
C ALA A 118 -1.04 -12.15 -11.40
N CYS A 119 -0.79 -10.94 -11.90
CA CYS A 119 -1.81 -10.08 -12.49
C CYS A 119 -1.88 -10.28 -14.00
N LYS A 120 -3.09 -10.19 -14.55
CA LYS A 120 -3.33 -10.28 -15.99
C LYS A 120 -4.37 -9.25 -16.41
N ALA A 121 -4.07 -8.50 -17.46
CA ALA A 121 -5.05 -7.65 -18.13
C ALA A 121 -6.00 -8.51 -18.98
N GLU A 122 -7.27 -8.18 -18.98
CA GLU A 122 -8.28 -8.84 -19.81
C GLU A 122 -8.43 -8.16 -21.17
N LYS A 123 -8.15 -6.85 -21.25
CA LYS A 123 -8.24 -6.02 -22.45
C LYS A 123 -6.86 -5.53 -22.88
N THR A 124 -6.67 -5.37 -24.18
CA THR A 124 -5.52 -4.70 -24.78
C THR A 124 -5.57 -3.19 -24.57
N ARG A 125 -4.41 -2.50 -24.76
CA ARG A 125 -4.37 -1.04 -24.74
C ARG A 125 -5.36 -0.41 -25.71
N THR A 126 -5.40 -0.88 -26.95
CA THR A 126 -6.31 -0.35 -27.99
C THR A 126 -7.78 -0.45 -27.58
N GLU A 127 -8.20 -1.59 -26.99
CA GLU A 127 -9.56 -1.77 -26.50
C GLU A 127 -9.90 -0.81 -25.36
N VAL A 128 -9.02 -0.65 -24.37
CA VAL A 128 -9.20 0.29 -23.27
C VAL A 128 -9.26 1.74 -23.75
N LEU A 129 -8.34 2.17 -24.61
CA LEU A 129 -8.31 3.54 -25.11
C LEU A 129 -9.55 3.87 -25.93
N LYS A 130 -10.00 2.94 -26.77
CA LYS A 130 -11.23 3.06 -27.56
C LYS A 130 -12.48 3.17 -26.66
N GLU A 131 -12.56 2.34 -25.63
CA GLU A 131 -13.68 2.32 -24.68
C GLU A 131 -13.87 3.66 -23.97
N TYR A 132 -12.75 4.30 -23.58
CA TYR A 132 -12.78 5.56 -22.83
C TYR A 132 -12.56 6.80 -23.71
N GLY A 133 -12.50 6.64 -25.03
CA GLY A 133 -12.35 7.75 -25.97
C GLY A 133 -11.02 8.51 -25.79
N VAL A 134 -9.94 7.76 -25.61
CA VAL A 134 -8.57 8.29 -25.57
C VAL A 134 -7.88 7.99 -26.91
N PRO A 135 -7.19 8.95 -27.54
CA PRO A 135 -6.46 8.72 -28.79
C PRO A 135 -5.38 7.63 -28.62
N GLU A 136 -5.14 6.82 -29.65
CA GLU A 136 -4.15 5.74 -29.60
C GLU A 136 -2.72 6.23 -29.32
N ASN A 137 -2.38 7.41 -29.82
CA ASN A 137 -1.08 8.07 -29.60
C ASN A 137 -1.03 8.90 -28.29
N GLY A 138 -2.11 8.92 -27.51
CA GLY A 138 -2.16 9.64 -26.25
C GLY A 138 -1.18 9.07 -25.22
N PHE A 139 -0.51 9.94 -24.49
CA PHE A 139 0.26 9.56 -23.30
C PHE A 139 -0.68 9.36 -22.12
N VAL A 140 -0.79 8.14 -21.63
CA VAL A 140 -1.81 7.74 -20.65
C VAL A 140 -1.23 7.58 -19.26
N ILE A 141 -1.74 8.37 -18.34
CA ILE A 141 -1.52 8.25 -16.89
C ILE A 141 -2.72 7.49 -16.31
N SER A 142 -2.49 6.44 -15.54
CA SER A 142 -3.55 5.74 -14.82
C SER A 142 -3.48 5.97 -13.32
N TYR A 143 -4.65 5.87 -12.67
CA TYR A 143 -4.84 5.83 -11.23
C TYR A 143 -5.97 4.86 -10.90
N VAL A 144 -5.76 4.02 -9.89
CA VAL A 144 -6.78 3.13 -9.34
C VAL A 144 -6.75 3.23 -7.82
N GLY A 145 -7.82 3.67 -7.20
CA GLY A 145 -7.86 3.81 -5.75
C GLY A 145 -9.03 4.61 -5.20
N ARG A 146 -9.14 4.67 -3.88
CA ARG A 146 -10.12 5.52 -3.20
C ARG A 146 -9.80 7.00 -3.42
N HIS A 147 -10.84 7.80 -3.66
CA HIS A 147 -10.72 9.25 -3.90
C HIS A 147 -10.71 10.01 -2.57
N ASN A 148 -9.68 9.79 -1.74
CA ASN A 148 -9.55 10.42 -0.43
C ASN A 148 -8.16 11.03 -0.20
N THR A 149 -8.02 11.73 0.93
CA THR A 149 -6.78 12.42 1.32
C THR A 149 -5.62 11.45 1.53
N VAL A 150 -5.84 10.29 2.15
CA VAL A 150 -4.78 9.30 2.43
C VAL A 150 -4.16 8.80 1.13
N LYS A 151 -5.00 8.56 0.11
CA LYS A 151 -4.59 8.15 -1.24
C LYS A 151 -4.14 9.31 -2.13
N GLY A 152 -4.18 10.57 -1.63
CA GLY A 152 -3.69 11.75 -2.34
C GLY A 152 -4.42 12.05 -3.63
N TYR A 153 -5.71 11.71 -3.74
CA TYR A 153 -6.47 11.94 -4.98
C TYR A 153 -6.58 13.44 -5.34
N ASP A 154 -6.64 14.31 -4.35
CA ASP A 154 -6.57 15.76 -4.54
C ASP A 154 -5.22 16.19 -5.13
N LEU A 155 -4.11 15.63 -4.65
CA LEU A 155 -2.77 15.86 -5.22
C LEU A 155 -2.67 15.33 -6.66
N LEU A 156 -3.27 14.17 -6.96
CA LEU A 156 -3.35 13.68 -8.33
C LEU A 156 -4.00 14.69 -9.27
N LYS A 157 -5.12 15.31 -8.84
CA LYS A 157 -5.81 16.33 -9.65
C LYS A 157 -4.92 17.56 -9.90
N GLU A 158 -4.18 17.99 -8.89
CA GLU A 158 -3.24 19.11 -9.04
C GLU A 158 -2.11 18.77 -10.01
N ILE A 159 -1.48 17.59 -9.85
CA ILE A 159 -0.43 17.09 -10.73
C ILE A 159 -0.94 17.01 -12.18
N ALA A 160 -2.11 16.41 -12.37
CA ALA A 160 -2.69 16.26 -13.71
C ALA A 160 -3.05 17.61 -14.36
N SER A 161 -3.64 18.52 -13.60
CA SER A 161 -3.98 19.86 -14.09
C SER A 161 -2.74 20.61 -14.58
N ASP A 162 -1.67 20.63 -13.79
CA ASP A 162 -0.42 21.28 -14.17
C ASP A 162 0.28 20.57 -15.34
N PHE A 163 0.17 19.24 -15.38
CA PHE A 163 0.75 18.44 -16.47
C PHE A 163 -0.01 18.66 -17.78
N PHE A 164 -1.33 18.75 -17.78
CA PHE A 164 -2.14 19.06 -18.94
C PHE A 164 -1.81 20.44 -19.57
N ASN A 165 -1.41 21.41 -18.76
CA ASN A 165 -0.99 22.72 -19.25
C ASN A 165 0.35 22.70 -20.01
N ARG A 166 1.16 21.65 -19.79
CA ARG A 166 2.49 21.49 -20.39
C ARG A 166 2.47 20.51 -21.56
N GLU A 167 1.57 19.52 -21.52
CA GLU A 167 1.58 18.36 -22.41
C GLU A 167 0.19 18.12 -23.01
N GLU A 168 -0.01 18.53 -24.25
CA GLU A 168 -1.32 18.45 -24.92
C GLU A 168 -1.79 17.02 -25.20
N GLU A 169 -0.87 16.06 -25.33
CA GLU A 169 -1.18 14.66 -25.61
C GLU A 169 -1.43 13.82 -24.35
N ALA A 170 -1.29 14.41 -23.15
CA ALA A 170 -1.45 13.71 -21.89
C ALA A 170 -2.93 13.48 -21.56
N TRP A 171 -3.25 12.28 -21.11
CA TRP A 171 -4.58 11.84 -20.68
C TRP A 171 -4.49 11.16 -19.30
N VAL A 172 -5.52 11.30 -18.50
CA VAL A 172 -5.67 10.54 -17.25
C VAL A 172 -6.86 9.62 -17.35
N ILE A 173 -6.67 8.34 -16.98
CA ILE A 173 -7.77 7.40 -16.73
C ILE A 173 -7.75 7.07 -15.24
N SER A 174 -8.81 7.46 -14.54
CA SER A 174 -8.96 7.32 -13.09
C SER A 174 -10.10 6.36 -12.77
N ALA A 175 -9.85 5.40 -11.87
CA ALA A 175 -10.84 4.46 -11.40
C ALA A 175 -10.95 4.49 -9.86
N GLY A 176 -12.19 4.52 -9.38
CA GLY A 176 -12.52 4.52 -7.96
C GLY A 176 -13.88 5.16 -7.69
N LEU A 177 -14.28 5.19 -6.42
CA LEU A 177 -15.50 5.85 -6.02
C LEU A 177 -15.22 7.33 -5.73
N GLU A 178 -16.00 8.23 -6.33
CA GLU A 178 -15.91 9.68 -6.15
C GLU A 178 -16.41 10.12 -4.75
N SER A 179 -15.71 9.69 -3.71
CA SER A 179 -16.02 10.03 -2.32
C SER A 179 -14.76 9.98 -1.46
N PRO A 180 -14.46 11.03 -0.65
CA PRO A 180 -15.17 12.33 -0.61
C PRO A 180 -14.85 13.26 -1.79
N PHE A 181 -13.75 13.01 -2.51
CA PHE A 181 -13.33 13.87 -3.62
C PHE A 181 -13.99 13.50 -4.94
N LYS A 182 -14.39 14.53 -5.67
CA LYS A 182 -14.90 14.45 -7.04
C LYS A 182 -13.76 14.50 -8.04
N ARG A 183 -14.03 14.01 -9.26
CA ARG A 183 -13.11 14.06 -10.40
C ARG A 183 -12.59 15.47 -10.70
N LEU A 184 -11.55 15.54 -11.51
CA LEU A 184 -11.15 16.77 -12.19
C LEU A 184 -12.05 16.99 -13.42
N GLU A 185 -12.71 18.13 -13.50
CA GLU A 185 -13.52 18.50 -14.67
C GLU A 185 -12.59 18.99 -15.80
N HIS A 186 -12.14 18.06 -16.63
CA HIS A 186 -11.27 18.33 -17.76
C HIS A 186 -11.47 17.30 -18.88
N LEU A 187 -11.42 17.71 -20.15
CA LEU A 187 -11.67 16.86 -21.34
C LEU A 187 -10.77 15.60 -21.35
N ARG A 188 -9.51 15.79 -20.97
CA ARG A 188 -8.48 14.72 -20.98
C ARG A 188 -8.43 13.91 -19.66
N TRP A 189 -9.39 14.11 -18.77
CA TRP A 189 -9.61 13.29 -17.59
C TRP A 189 -10.78 12.34 -17.81
N LYS A 190 -10.52 11.06 -17.77
CA LYS A 190 -11.52 10.01 -17.90
C LYS A 190 -11.76 9.34 -16.55
N GLU A 191 -12.84 9.72 -15.90
CA GLU A 191 -13.27 9.09 -14.65
C GLU A 191 -14.20 7.94 -14.99
N ILE A 192 -13.83 6.72 -14.60
CA ILE A 192 -14.58 5.51 -14.96
C ILE A 192 -15.37 4.91 -13.80
N GLY A 193 -15.22 5.47 -12.59
CA GLY A 193 -15.86 4.95 -11.40
C GLY A 193 -15.24 3.63 -10.92
N PHE A 194 -16.01 2.83 -10.21
CA PHE A 194 -15.57 1.52 -9.76
C PHE A 194 -15.39 0.55 -10.93
N THR A 195 -14.30 -0.19 -10.94
CA THR A 195 -14.02 -1.22 -11.95
C THR A 195 -13.68 -2.57 -11.30
N ASN A 196 -14.07 -3.66 -11.95
CA ASN A 196 -13.65 -5.02 -11.61
C ASN A 196 -12.39 -5.46 -12.39
N ASP A 197 -11.95 -4.65 -13.35
CA ASP A 197 -10.77 -4.93 -14.18
C ASP A 197 -9.75 -3.76 -14.09
N PRO A 198 -9.14 -3.54 -12.91
CA PRO A 198 -8.09 -2.53 -12.76
C PRO A 198 -6.82 -2.87 -13.54
N HIS A 199 -6.54 -4.16 -13.77
CA HIS A 199 -5.34 -4.61 -14.43
C HIS A 199 -5.27 -4.18 -15.90
N SER A 200 -6.41 -4.18 -16.60
CA SER A 200 -6.46 -3.68 -17.98
C SER A 200 -6.17 -2.18 -18.05
N LEU A 201 -6.64 -1.38 -17.07
CA LEU A 201 -6.33 0.05 -17.02
C LEU A 201 -4.86 0.31 -16.75
N ILE A 202 -4.29 -0.39 -15.76
CA ILE A 202 -2.86 -0.29 -15.43
C ILE A 202 -2.04 -0.71 -16.64
N SER A 203 -2.37 -1.83 -17.28
CA SER A 203 -1.66 -2.36 -18.43
C SER A 203 -1.74 -1.45 -19.66
N ALA A 204 -2.86 -0.77 -19.85
CA ALA A 204 -3.06 0.17 -20.97
C ALA A 204 -2.32 1.49 -20.80
N SER A 205 -1.88 1.85 -19.61
CA SER A 205 -1.21 3.13 -19.34
C SER A 205 0.27 3.12 -19.72
N ASP A 206 0.83 4.31 -19.92
CA ASP A 206 2.27 4.54 -20.08
C ASP A 206 2.96 4.66 -18.73
N VAL A 207 2.24 5.19 -17.72
CA VAL A 207 2.70 5.37 -16.36
C VAL A 207 1.52 5.35 -15.39
N PHE A 208 1.74 4.82 -14.18
CA PHE A 208 0.80 4.93 -13.08
C PHE A 208 1.24 6.05 -12.12
N VAL A 209 0.32 6.81 -11.56
CA VAL A 209 0.62 7.78 -10.49
C VAL A 209 0.05 7.28 -9.17
N LEU A 210 0.91 7.16 -8.15
CA LEU A 210 0.55 6.73 -6.79
C LEU A 210 0.85 7.87 -5.80
N PRO A 211 -0.08 8.81 -5.61
CA PRO A 211 0.18 10.07 -4.90
C PRO A 211 -0.13 9.99 -3.40
N ASN A 212 -0.01 8.82 -2.81
CA ASN A 212 -0.38 8.57 -1.42
C ASN A 212 0.33 9.53 -0.45
N ARG A 213 -0.38 10.07 0.52
CA ARG A 213 0.23 10.80 1.65
C ARG A 213 0.72 9.88 2.74
N VAL A 214 0.10 8.72 2.84
CA VAL A 214 0.49 7.69 3.81
C VAL A 214 0.45 6.33 3.10
N THR A 215 1.55 5.59 3.18
CA THR A 215 1.68 4.28 2.53
C THR A 215 2.18 3.25 3.53
N TYR A 216 1.49 2.11 3.60
CA TYR A 216 1.98 0.92 4.29
C TYR A 216 2.83 0.08 3.32
N PHE A 217 2.16 -0.72 2.50
CA PHE A 217 2.76 -1.48 1.39
C PHE A 217 1.63 -1.79 0.41
N ASP A 218 1.35 -0.86 -0.50
CA ASP A 218 0.12 -0.87 -1.27
C ASP A 218 0.04 -2.03 -2.26
N ILE A 219 -1.08 -2.73 -2.26
CA ILE A 219 -1.35 -3.82 -3.20
C ILE A 219 -1.28 -3.33 -4.65
N VAL A 220 -1.81 -2.13 -4.94
CA VAL A 220 -1.77 -1.56 -6.29
C VAL A 220 -0.31 -1.33 -6.78
N MET A 221 0.64 -1.00 -5.90
CA MET A 221 2.05 -0.95 -6.27
C MET A 221 2.53 -2.31 -6.77
N LEU A 222 2.16 -3.39 -6.08
CA LEU A 222 2.55 -4.75 -6.47
C LEU A 222 1.90 -5.14 -7.80
N GLU A 223 0.64 -4.75 -8.04
CA GLU A 223 -0.07 -4.98 -9.30
C GLU A 223 0.60 -4.25 -10.46
N ILE A 224 1.05 -3.00 -10.26
CA ILE A 224 1.77 -2.22 -11.25
C ILE A 224 3.09 -2.93 -11.64
N LEU A 225 3.87 -3.38 -10.65
CA LEU A 225 5.11 -4.10 -10.88
C LEU A 225 4.85 -5.45 -11.56
N ALA A 226 3.81 -6.19 -11.12
CA ALA A 226 3.41 -7.47 -11.71
C ALA A 226 3.04 -7.33 -13.20
N LEU A 227 2.44 -6.20 -13.59
CA LEU A 227 2.08 -5.88 -14.98
C LEU A 227 3.22 -5.24 -15.78
N GLY A 228 4.41 -5.09 -15.18
CA GLY A 228 5.57 -4.53 -15.86
C GLY A 228 5.38 -3.06 -16.25
N LYS A 229 4.78 -2.26 -15.36
CA LYS A 229 4.53 -0.83 -15.61
C LYS A 229 5.41 0.08 -14.76
N ILE A 230 5.69 1.27 -15.29
CA ILE A 230 6.38 2.34 -14.56
C ILE A 230 5.39 3.01 -13.61
N VAL A 231 5.87 3.39 -12.43
CA VAL A 231 5.09 4.14 -11.47
C VAL A 231 5.83 5.40 -11.01
N VAL A 232 5.11 6.52 -10.96
CA VAL A 232 5.53 7.75 -10.29
C VAL A 232 4.81 7.79 -8.95
N ALA A 233 5.55 7.61 -7.86
CA ALA A 233 4.99 7.42 -6.53
C ALA A 233 5.54 8.44 -5.53
N SER A 234 4.71 8.85 -4.56
CA SER A 234 5.17 9.65 -3.44
C SER A 234 6.23 8.91 -2.62
N LYS A 235 7.24 9.64 -2.13
CA LYS A 235 8.33 9.10 -1.31
C LYS A 235 7.90 8.99 0.15
N THR A 236 6.95 8.07 0.44
CA THR A 236 6.38 7.87 1.76
C THR A 236 6.24 6.37 2.11
N GLY A 237 6.45 6.03 3.36
CA GLY A 237 6.25 4.69 3.91
C GLY A 237 6.90 3.59 3.05
N GLY A 238 6.16 2.52 2.83
CA GLY A 238 6.63 1.35 2.07
C GLY A 238 7.07 1.63 0.62
N ASN A 239 6.70 2.77 0.02
CA ASN A 239 7.24 3.15 -1.29
C ASN A 239 8.76 3.34 -1.26
N ARG A 240 9.33 3.78 -0.12
CA ARG A 240 10.78 3.97 0.06
C ARG A 240 11.55 2.66 -0.03
N TYR A 241 10.90 1.52 0.25
CA TYR A 241 11.52 0.21 0.12
C TYR A 241 12.01 -0.04 -1.31
N PHE A 242 11.23 0.36 -2.31
CA PHE A 242 11.60 0.16 -3.72
C PHE A 242 12.79 1.02 -4.15
N ASP A 243 12.93 2.24 -3.62
CA ASP A 243 14.12 3.09 -3.80
C ASP A 243 15.37 2.44 -3.19
N LYS A 244 15.28 1.98 -1.95
CA LYS A 244 16.33 1.25 -1.23
C LYS A 244 16.78 -0.01 -1.99
N MET A 245 15.86 -0.69 -2.65
CA MET A 245 16.13 -1.89 -3.44
C MET A 245 16.58 -1.59 -4.88
N GLY A 246 16.64 -0.32 -5.27
CA GLY A 246 17.10 0.10 -6.60
C GLY A 246 16.15 -0.30 -7.73
N VAL A 247 14.83 -0.30 -7.50
CA VAL A 247 13.82 -0.66 -8.51
C VAL A 247 13.64 0.50 -9.47
N GLU A 248 14.32 0.45 -10.62
CA GLU A 248 14.49 1.58 -11.54
C GLU A 248 13.19 2.13 -12.15
N GLY A 249 12.16 1.31 -12.29
CA GLY A 249 10.86 1.74 -12.82
C GLY A 249 9.91 2.29 -11.76
N VAL A 250 10.34 2.40 -10.48
CA VAL A 250 9.65 3.11 -9.41
C VAL A 250 10.29 4.48 -9.22
N LEU A 251 9.65 5.52 -9.72
CA LEU A 251 10.16 6.89 -9.72
C LEU A 251 9.54 7.65 -8.55
N LEU A 252 10.29 7.84 -7.47
CA LEU A 252 9.79 8.53 -6.29
C LEU A 252 9.88 10.05 -6.43
N TYR A 253 8.98 10.74 -5.72
CA TYR A 253 8.95 12.19 -5.63
C TYR A 253 8.56 12.67 -4.22
N ASP A 254 9.07 13.82 -3.81
CA ASP A 254 8.72 14.48 -2.55
C ASP A 254 7.77 15.67 -2.78
N THR A 255 7.83 16.33 -3.95
CA THR A 255 7.00 17.49 -4.30
C THR A 255 6.19 17.27 -5.56
N LYS A 256 5.12 18.08 -5.74
CA LYS A 256 4.31 18.07 -6.97
C LYS A 256 5.16 18.37 -8.22
N GLU A 257 6.09 19.30 -8.12
CA GLU A 257 7.02 19.67 -9.19
C GLU A 257 7.91 18.50 -9.60
N GLU A 258 8.38 17.72 -8.62
CA GLU A 258 9.16 16.51 -8.91
C GLU A 258 8.28 15.43 -9.54
N ALA A 259 7.03 15.25 -9.11
CA ALA A 259 6.10 14.33 -9.77
C ALA A 259 5.92 14.68 -11.25
N ILE A 260 5.70 15.95 -11.55
CA ILE A 260 5.57 16.45 -12.93
C ILE A 260 6.87 16.22 -13.72
N LYS A 261 8.04 16.46 -13.10
CA LYS A 261 9.33 16.18 -13.72
C LYS A 261 9.50 14.70 -14.05
N GLN A 262 9.11 13.80 -13.15
CA GLN A 262 9.15 12.36 -13.41
C GLN A 262 8.18 11.95 -14.53
N LEU A 263 6.97 12.51 -14.56
CA LEU A 263 6.01 12.27 -15.65
C LEU A 263 6.56 12.74 -17.01
N SER A 264 7.15 13.95 -17.07
CA SER A 264 7.80 14.44 -18.29
C SER A 264 8.98 13.55 -18.71
N ARG A 265 9.76 13.04 -17.74
CA ARG A 265 10.82 12.07 -18.02
C ARG A 265 10.26 10.81 -18.68
N VAL A 266 9.20 10.21 -18.15
CA VAL A 266 8.59 9.00 -18.72
C VAL A 266 7.98 9.28 -20.09
N LYS A 267 7.33 10.44 -20.28
CA LYS A 267 6.76 10.82 -21.58
C LYS A 267 7.82 10.93 -22.67
N ASN A 268 8.99 11.45 -22.32
CA ASN A 268 10.10 11.63 -23.27
C ASN A 268 10.90 10.33 -23.56
N MET A 269 10.62 9.23 -22.84
CA MET A 269 11.19 7.93 -23.17
C MET A 269 10.53 7.34 -24.41
N THR A 270 11.31 6.59 -25.18
CA THR A 270 10.75 5.73 -26.24
C THR A 270 9.90 4.61 -25.64
N ILE A 271 9.10 3.97 -26.45
CA ILE A 271 8.30 2.79 -26.03
C ILE A 271 9.24 1.69 -25.53
N GLU A 272 10.37 1.47 -26.22
CA GLU A 272 11.37 0.47 -25.87
C GLU A 272 11.99 0.75 -24.49
N GLU A 273 12.35 1.99 -24.19
CA GLU A 273 12.90 2.39 -22.89
C GLU A 273 11.88 2.16 -21.78
N ARG A 274 10.61 2.53 -21.99
CA ARG A 274 9.53 2.24 -21.02
C ARG A 274 9.35 0.74 -20.82
N ASN A 275 9.38 -0.05 -21.88
CA ASN A 275 9.26 -1.51 -21.79
C ASN A 275 10.43 -2.14 -21.04
N VAL A 276 11.65 -1.66 -21.21
CA VAL A 276 12.83 -2.12 -20.46
C VAL A 276 12.68 -1.87 -18.98
N LEU A 277 12.26 -0.66 -18.58
CA LEU A 277 12.00 -0.37 -17.15
C LEU A 277 10.84 -1.19 -16.59
N GLY A 278 9.78 -1.36 -17.38
CA GLY A 278 8.65 -2.22 -17.01
C GLY A 278 9.06 -3.68 -16.80
N ALA A 279 9.90 -4.22 -17.68
CA ALA A 279 10.43 -5.58 -17.53
C ALA A 279 11.25 -5.73 -16.24
N LYS A 280 12.10 -4.77 -15.88
CA LYS A 280 12.82 -4.76 -14.60
C LYS A 280 11.89 -4.76 -13.40
N ASN A 281 10.79 -4.00 -13.46
CA ASN A 281 9.76 -4.02 -12.41
C ASN A 281 9.11 -5.40 -12.29
N LYS A 282 8.78 -6.02 -13.42
CA LYS A 282 8.21 -7.37 -13.47
C LYS A 282 9.17 -8.42 -12.90
N ASP A 283 10.44 -8.36 -13.26
CA ASP A 283 11.49 -9.25 -12.75
C ASP A 283 11.63 -9.12 -11.22
N PHE A 284 11.58 -7.88 -10.70
CA PHE A 284 11.59 -7.62 -9.27
C PHE A 284 10.36 -8.22 -8.57
N PHE A 285 9.16 -8.04 -9.17
CA PHE A 285 7.93 -8.63 -8.65
C PHE A 285 8.04 -10.16 -8.60
N ASP A 286 8.43 -10.81 -9.68
CA ASP A 286 8.51 -12.27 -9.76
C ASP A 286 9.50 -12.84 -8.74
N LYS A 287 10.59 -12.14 -8.49
CA LYS A 287 11.65 -12.56 -7.57
C LYS A 287 11.30 -12.37 -6.10
N TYR A 288 10.54 -11.32 -5.75
CA TYR A 288 10.38 -10.91 -4.35
C TYR A 288 8.94 -10.77 -3.86
N LEU A 289 7.97 -10.55 -4.77
CA LEU A 289 6.63 -10.07 -4.41
C LEU A 289 5.49 -10.99 -4.87
N SER A 290 5.81 -12.15 -5.45
CA SER A 290 4.77 -13.12 -5.77
C SER A 290 4.22 -13.79 -4.50
N SER A 291 2.96 -14.21 -4.53
CA SER A 291 2.34 -14.92 -3.40
C SER A 291 3.10 -16.21 -3.02
N ARG A 292 3.78 -16.84 -3.98
CA ARG A 292 4.64 -17.99 -3.72
C ARG A 292 5.85 -17.62 -2.85
N VAL A 293 6.53 -16.53 -3.21
CA VAL A 293 7.70 -16.04 -2.45
C VAL A 293 7.28 -15.60 -1.05
N MET A 294 6.15 -14.87 -0.94
CA MET A 294 5.60 -14.51 0.36
C MET A 294 5.32 -15.75 1.23
N TYR A 295 4.70 -16.78 0.65
CA TYR A 295 4.41 -18.03 1.36
C TYR A 295 5.69 -18.70 1.86
N ASP A 296 6.70 -18.84 1.00
CA ASP A 296 7.95 -19.49 1.37
C ASP A 296 8.67 -18.73 2.50
N ASN A 297 8.74 -17.38 2.41
CA ASN A 297 9.32 -16.52 3.45
C ASN A 297 8.52 -16.60 4.77
N TYR A 298 7.19 -16.64 4.69
CA TYR A 298 6.34 -16.75 5.87
C TYR A 298 6.52 -18.09 6.57
N ILE A 299 6.59 -19.20 5.83
CA ILE A 299 6.84 -20.52 6.40
C ILE A 299 8.23 -20.60 7.04
N GLU A 300 9.24 -19.98 6.43
CA GLU A 300 10.58 -19.90 7.02
C GLU A 300 10.55 -19.13 8.35
N LEU A 301 9.83 -18.00 8.39
CA LEU A 301 9.64 -17.24 9.62
C LEU A 301 8.97 -18.10 10.71
N ILE A 302 7.88 -18.81 10.39
CA ILE A 302 7.18 -19.67 11.35
C ILE A 302 8.10 -20.77 11.89
N ARG A 303 8.86 -21.43 11.03
CA ARG A 303 9.84 -22.48 11.44
C ARG A 303 10.90 -21.92 12.39
N SER A 304 11.37 -20.71 12.17
CA SER A 304 12.37 -20.05 13.05
C SER A 304 11.88 -19.86 14.48
N PHE A 305 10.57 -19.76 14.70
CA PHE A 305 9.98 -19.66 16.04
C PHE A 305 9.90 -21.03 16.73
N GLN A 306 9.58 -22.09 15.97
CA GLN A 306 9.47 -23.44 16.52
C GLN A 306 10.83 -23.97 16.99
N ASP A 307 11.91 -23.68 16.27
CA ASP A 307 13.26 -24.11 16.64
C ASP A 307 13.78 -23.45 17.91
N ARG A 308 13.43 -22.20 18.16
CA ARG A 308 13.79 -21.50 19.42
C ARG A 308 13.14 -22.12 20.65
N ASN A 309 11.88 -22.56 20.53
CA ASN A 309 11.17 -23.20 21.63
C ASN A 309 11.77 -24.57 22.01
N LYS A 310 12.41 -25.27 21.05
CA LYS A 310 13.09 -26.56 21.32
C LYS A 310 14.41 -26.41 22.08
N HIS A 311 15.05 -25.25 22.04
CA HIS A 311 16.31 -24.98 22.70
C HIS A 311 16.15 -24.27 24.06
N SER A 312 14.93 -23.99 24.47
CA SER A 312 14.59 -23.31 25.74
C SER A 312 14.00 -24.27 26.80
N ILE A 313 13.98 -25.56 26.50
CA ILE A 313 13.63 -26.66 27.40
C ILE A 313 14.92 -27.46 27.68
#